data_bb8a2d5ccd1ac5db7c679b9c72edf32e
#
_entry.id   bb8a2d5ccd1ac5db7c679b9c72edf32e
#
_cell.length_a   1.000
_cell.length_b   1.000
_cell.length_c   1.000
_cell.angle_alpha   90.00
_cell.angle_beta   90.00
_cell.angle_gamma   90.00
#
_symmetry.space_group_name_H-M   'P 1'
#
loop_
_entity.id
_entity.type
_entity.pdbx_description
1 polymer ?
#
loop_
_entity_poly.entity_id
_entity_poly.type
_entity_poly.pdbx_seq_one_letter_code
_entity_poly.pdbx_strand_id
1 'polypeptide(L)'
;MLKTEKLKLVSEWDKTFPQSEKVDHKKVTFVNRYGITLAADLYKPKNASGKYPAIAVSGPFGAVKEQCSGLYAQTMAERGYLTIAFDPSFTGESGGYPRFMASPDINTEDFYGCC
;
A
#
# COMPACT_ATOMS: atom_id res chain seq x y z
N MET A 1 3.71 7.77 22.17
CA MET A 1 3.58 8.17 20.75
C MET A 1 4.52 7.34 19.90
N LEU A 2 4.00 6.73 18.85
CA LEU A 2 4.81 5.96 17.94
C LEU A 2 5.55 6.88 16.97
N LYS A 3 6.85 6.62 16.78
CA LYS A 3 7.66 7.41 15.85
C LYS A 3 7.59 6.78 14.47
N THR A 4 7.39 7.62 13.45
CA THR A 4 7.43 7.18 12.06
C THR A 4 8.88 6.91 11.66
N GLU A 5 9.13 5.71 11.17
CA GLU A 5 10.42 5.35 10.61
C GLU A 5 10.56 6.00 9.23
N LYS A 6 11.75 6.52 8.94
CA LYS A 6 12.02 7.09 7.62
C LYS A 6 12.36 5.97 6.65
N LEU A 7 11.43 5.64 5.77
CA LEU A 7 11.60 4.59 4.77
C LEU A 7 12.26 5.14 3.52
N LYS A 8 13.04 4.26 2.86
CA LYS A 8 13.63 4.53 1.56
C LYS A 8 12.65 4.09 0.47
N LEU A 9 11.90 5.04 -0.07
CA LEU A 9 10.91 4.74 -1.10
C LEU A 9 11.48 5.07 -2.48
N VAL A 10 11.19 4.21 -3.45
CA VAL A 10 11.56 4.45 -4.85
C VAL A 10 10.64 5.53 -5.41
N SER A 11 11.20 6.56 -6.02
CA SER A 11 10.43 7.69 -6.55
C SER A 11 9.92 7.45 -7.97
N GLU A 12 10.51 6.49 -8.69
CA GLU A 12 10.13 6.18 -10.05
C GLU A 12 9.00 5.15 -10.08
N TRP A 13 8.36 5.01 -11.27
CA TRP A 13 7.34 3.97 -11.44
C TRP A 13 8.04 2.61 -11.50
N ASP A 14 7.90 1.83 -10.45
CA ASP A 14 8.62 0.57 -10.25
C ASP A 14 7.71 -0.66 -10.26
N LYS A 15 6.49 -0.51 -10.80
CA LYS A 15 5.49 -1.58 -10.82
C LYS A 15 5.66 -2.46 -12.05
N THR A 16 5.15 -3.68 -11.95
CA THR A 16 5.17 -4.67 -13.04
C THR A 16 4.11 -4.40 -14.11
N PHE A 17 3.33 -3.36 -13.95
CA PHE A 17 2.24 -2.96 -14.85
C PHE A 17 2.39 -1.48 -15.22
N PRO A 18 1.85 -1.04 -16.37
CA PRO A 18 1.93 0.37 -16.75
C PRO A 18 1.03 1.25 -15.91
N GLN A 19 1.46 2.50 -15.72
CA GLN A 19 0.65 3.48 -14.99
C GLN A 19 -0.56 3.88 -15.83
N SER A 20 -1.75 3.86 -15.20
CA SER A 20 -2.98 4.28 -15.85
C SER A 20 -3.07 5.81 -15.95
N GLU A 21 -3.49 6.30 -17.10
CA GLU A 21 -3.74 7.73 -17.30
C GLU A 21 -5.02 8.21 -16.61
N LYS A 22 -5.88 7.29 -16.19
CA LYS A 22 -7.15 7.58 -15.53
C LYS A 22 -7.05 7.71 -14.02
N VAL A 23 -5.87 7.46 -13.46
CA VAL A 23 -5.67 7.32 -12.02
C VAL A 23 -4.48 8.16 -11.56
N ASP A 24 -4.66 8.88 -10.46
CA ASP A 24 -3.55 9.51 -9.75
C ASP A 24 -2.94 8.52 -8.78
N HIS A 25 -1.63 8.50 -8.74
CA HIS A 25 -0.86 7.59 -7.88
C HIS A 25 0.05 8.40 -6.95
N LYS A 26 0.18 7.92 -5.72
CA LYS A 26 1.05 8.54 -4.73
C LYS A 26 1.53 7.47 -3.75
N LYS A 27 2.83 7.50 -3.43
CA LYS A 27 3.35 6.65 -2.35
C LYS A 27 3.09 7.34 -1.00
N VAL A 28 2.63 6.56 -0.03
CA VAL A 28 2.33 7.04 1.31
C VAL A 28 2.91 6.07 2.34
N THR A 29 3.03 6.54 3.58
CA THR A 29 3.44 5.70 4.70
C THR A 29 2.46 5.85 5.84
N PHE A 30 2.31 4.79 6.63
CA PHE A 30 1.52 4.82 7.85
C PHE A 30 2.12 3.85 8.87
N VAL A 31 1.72 3.97 10.13
CA VAL A 31 2.29 3.17 11.22
C VAL A 31 1.21 2.29 11.81
N ASN A 32 1.51 1.00 11.98
CA ASN A 32 0.59 0.09 12.64
C ASN A 32 0.69 0.19 14.17
N ARG A 33 -0.13 -0.58 14.89
CA ARG A 33 -0.18 -0.58 16.36
C ARG A 33 1.19 -0.91 16.98
N TYR A 34 1.98 -1.73 16.32
CA TYR A 34 3.27 -2.19 16.84
C TYR A 34 4.42 -1.24 16.52
N GLY A 35 4.14 -0.09 15.93
CA GLY A 35 5.15 0.91 15.61
C GLY A 35 5.93 0.63 14.33
N ILE A 36 5.48 -0.34 13.52
CA ILE A 36 6.12 -0.66 12.24
C ILE A 36 5.57 0.30 11.18
N THR A 37 6.46 1.00 10.49
CA THR A 37 6.08 1.90 9.41
C THR A 37 5.92 1.12 8.11
N LEU A 38 4.78 1.28 7.47
CA LEU A 38 4.42 0.56 6.25
C LEU A 38 4.45 1.51 5.06
N ALA A 39 4.90 0.98 3.93
CA ALA A 39 4.88 1.69 2.64
C ALA A 39 3.68 1.23 1.83
N ALA A 40 3.03 2.18 1.17
CA ALA A 40 1.83 1.91 0.38
C ALA A 40 1.77 2.76 -0.87
N ASP A 41 1.02 2.28 -1.84
CA ASP A 41 0.64 3.03 -3.04
C ASP A 41 -0.83 3.41 -2.93
N LEU A 42 -1.13 4.69 -2.97
CA LEU A 42 -2.49 5.21 -2.97
C LEU A 42 -2.88 5.52 -4.42
N TYR A 43 -4.01 4.99 -4.84
CA TYR A 43 -4.56 5.22 -6.18
C TYR A 43 -5.91 5.91 -6.05
N LYS A 44 -6.08 7.00 -6.80
CA LYS A 44 -7.29 7.80 -6.77
C LYS A 44 -7.76 8.09 -8.20
N PRO A 45 -9.07 7.98 -8.52
CA PRO A 45 -9.55 8.34 -9.83
C PRO A 45 -9.27 9.81 -10.15
N LYS A 46 -8.78 10.08 -11.37
CA LYS A 46 -8.64 11.45 -11.85
C LYS A 46 -10.00 12.06 -12.13
N ASN A 47 -10.08 13.39 -12.00
CA ASN A 47 -11.26 14.18 -12.36
C ASN A 47 -12.54 13.77 -11.61
N ALA A 48 -12.42 13.00 -10.55
CA ALA A 48 -13.54 12.66 -9.73
C ALA A 48 -13.60 13.56 -8.50
N SER A 49 -14.80 13.92 -8.07
CA SER A 49 -15.00 14.77 -6.90
C SER A 49 -15.92 14.08 -5.91
N GLY A 50 -15.77 14.41 -4.63
CA GLY A 50 -16.62 13.87 -3.57
C GLY A 50 -15.98 12.67 -2.87
N LYS A 51 -16.84 11.88 -2.24
CA LYS A 51 -16.41 10.70 -1.48
C LYS A 51 -16.39 9.47 -2.37
N TYR A 52 -15.39 8.65 -2.18
CA TYR A 52 -15.24 7.38 -2.90
C TYR A 52 -15.34 6.21 -1.93
N PRO A 53 -15.93 5.07 -2.34
CA PRO A 53 -15.70 3.84 -1.60
C PRO A 53 -14.21 3.54 -1.57
N ALA A 54 -13.70 3.10 -0.43
CA ALA A 54 -12.27 2.83 -0.24
C ALA A 54 -12.02 1.33 -0.13
N ILE A 55 -10.92 0.87 -0.73
CA ILE A 55 -10.50 -0.53 -0.70
C ILE A 55 -9.04 -0.61 -0.28
N ALA A 56 -8.74 -1.39 0.74
CA ALA A 56 -7.38 -1.72 1.13
C ALA A 56 -7.02 -3.08 0.54
N VAL A 57 -5.88 -3.14 -0.15
CA VAL A 57 -5.45 -4.32 -0.89
C VAL A 57 -4.08 -4.77 -0.41
N SER A 58 -3.93 -6.05 -0.14
CA SER A 58 -2.65 -6.67 0.09
C SER A 58 -2.55 -7.95 -0.72
N GLY A 59 -1.34 -8.31 -1.13
CA GLY A 59 -1.11 -9.49 -1.94
C GLY A 59 -0.86 -10.75 -1.13
N PRO A 60 -0.58 -11.85 -1.80
CA PRO A 60 -0.21 -13.09 -1.13
C PRO A 60 1.15 -12.96 -0.47
N PHE A 61 1.43 -13.90 0.44
CA PHE A 61 2.72 -13.96 1.11
C PHE A 61 3.87 -14.00 0.09
N GLY A 62 4.86 -13.15 0.30
CA GLY A 62 6.01 -13.04 -0.60
C GLY A 62 5.84 -12.09 -1.77
N ALA A 63 4.65 -11.53 -1.98
CA ALA A 63 4.42 -10.52 -3.01
C ALA A 63 4.52 -9.11 -2.43
N VAL A 64 4.79 -8.15 -3.30
CA VAL A 64 4.91 -6.74 -2.92
C VAL A 64 3.85 -5.90 -3.65
N LYS A 65 3.62 -4.68 -3.15
CA LYS A 65 2.58 -3.78 -3.68
C LYS A 65 2.79 -3.37 -5.14
N GLU A 66 4.01 -3.51 -5.66
CA GLU A 66 4.35 -3.21 -7.05
C GLU A 66 3.90 -4.29 -8.04
N GLN A 67 3.32 -5.37 -7.54
CA GLN A 67 2.89 -6.52 -8.32
C GLN A 67 1.37 -6.62 -8.39
N CYS A 68 0.80 -7.82 -8.19
CA CYS A 68 -0.62 -8.07 -8.40
C CYS A 68 -1.55 -7.19 -7.54
N SER A 69 -1.18 -6.90 -6.29
CA SER A 69 -2.02 -6.06 -5.45
C SER A 69 -2.09 -4.62 -5.96
N GLY A 70 -0.98 -4.08 -6.46
CA GLY A 70 -0.97 -2.77 -7.09
C GLY A 70 -1.79 -2.72 -8.36
N LEU A 71 -1.68 -3.74 -9.20
CA LEU A 71 -2.48 -3.82 -10.42
C LEU A 71 -3.98 -3.87 -10.09
N TYR A 72 -4.35 -4.69 -9.10
CA TYR A 72 -5.75 -4.75 -8.66
C TYR A 72 -6.23 -3.40 -8.14
N ALA A 73 -5.41 -2.75 -7.30
CA ALA A 73 -5.75 -1.44 -6.74
C ALA A 73 -5.93 -0.38 -7.84
N GLN A 74 -5.01 -0.33 -8.80
CA GLN A 74 -5.11 0.61 -9.92
C GLN A 74 -6.36 0.34 -10.77
N THR A 75 -6.64 -0.92 -11.06
CA THR A 75 -7.81 -1.31 -11.84
C THR A 75 -9.11 -0.90 -11.14
N MET A 76 -9.20 -1.09 -9.84
CA MET A 76 -10.37 -0.67 -9.08
C MET A 76 -10.47 0.85 -9.00
N ALA A 77 -9.35 1.56 -8.92
CA ALA A 77 -9.36 3.02 -8.97
C ALA A 77 -9.86 3.55 -10.31
N GLU A 78 -9.54 2.87 -11.41
CA GLU A 78 -10.10 3.22 -12.72
C GLU A 78 -11.63 3.10 -12.75
N ARG A 79 -12.19 2.30 -11.86
CA ARG A 79 -13.64 2.08 -11.74
C ARG A 79 -14.31 2.99 -10.71
N GLY A 80 -13.58 3.93 -10.12
CA GLY A 80 -14.13 4.93 -9.21
C GLY A 80 -13.89 4.68 -7.73
N TYR A 81 -13.00 3.77 -7.35
CA TYR A 81 -12.66 3.51 -5.95
C TYR A 81 -11.39 4.24 -5.53
N LEU A 82 -11.36 4.68 -4.29
CA LEU A 82 -10.11 5.10 -3.67
C LEU A 82 -9.43 3.84 -3.14
N THR A 83 -8.24 3.51 -3.64
CA THR A 83 -7.59 2.25 -3.28
C THR A 83 -6.21 2.49 -2.71
N ILE A 84 -5.81 1.60 -1.80
CA ILE A 84 -4.48 1.60 -1.22
C ILE A 84 -3.93 0.16 -1.27
N ALA A 85 -2.76 0.01 -1.88
CA ALA A 85 -2.03 -1.25 -1.89
C ALA A 85 -0.79 -1.08 -1.04
N PHE A 86 -0.58 -1.93 -0.05
CA PHE A 86 0.54 -1.78 0.87
C PHE A 86 1.38 -3.04 0.95
N ASP A 87 2.66 -2.84 1.30
CA ASP A 87 3.53 -3.94 1.68
C ASP A 87 3.28 -4.28 3.14
N PRO A 88 2.99 -5.55 3.47
CA PRO A 88 2.86 -5.95 4.87
C PRO A 88 4.15 -5.70 5.65
N SER A 89 4.04 -5.64 6.98
CA SER A 89 5.19 -5.57 7.85
C SER A 89 6.22 -6.64 7.46
N PHE A 90 7.49 -6.30 7.52
CA PHE A 90 8.63 -7.16 7.20
C PHE A 90 8.86 -7.41 5.70
N THR A 91 8.09 -6.80 4.82
CA THR A 91 8.11 -7.09 3.38
C THR A 91 8.30 -5.80 2.56
N GLY A 92 8.95 -5.93 1.41
CA GLY A 92 9.08 -4.85 0.43
C GLY A 92 9.72 -3.59 1.01
N GLU A 93 9.11 -2.44 0.75
CA GLU A 93 9.59 -1.15 1.26
C GLU A 93 9.14 -0.85 2.69
N SER A 94 8.25 -1.67 3.27
CA SER A 94 7.80 -1.51 4.65
C SER A 94 8.89 -1.88 5.64
N GLY A 95 8.80 -1.33 6.84
CA GLY A 95 9.75 -1.59 7.92
C GLY A 95 9.52 -2.92 8.61
N GLY A 96 10.25 -3.13 9.70
CA GLY A 96 10.16 -4.31 10.55
C GLY A 96 11.28 -5.30 10.34
N TYR A 97 11.70 -5.95 11.42
CA TYR A 97 12.72 -7.00 11.44
C TYR A 97 12.23 -8.15 12.30
N PRO A 98 12.60 -9.42 11.95
CA PRO A 98 13.37 -9.83 10.77
C PRO A 98 12.61 -9.61 9.46
N ARG A 99 13.35 -9.63 8.35
CA ARG A 99 12.73 -9.42 7.02
C ARG A 99 12.12 -10.73 6.50
N PHE A 100 11.12 -10.57 5.61
CA PHE A 100 10.44 -11.67 4.93
C PHE A 100 9.76 -12.65 5.89
N MET A 101 9.24 -12.10 7.00
CA MET A 101 8.53 -12.88 7.99
C MET A 101 7.03 -12.70 7.83
N ALA A 102 6.26 -13.75 8.08
CA ALA A 102 4.81 -13.68 8.15
C ALA A 102 4.35 -13.83 9.59
N SER A 103 3.49 -12.95 10.03
CA SER A 103 2.84 -13.03 11.32
C SER A 103 1.37 -12.66 11.13
N PRO A 104 0.43 -13.62 11.25
CA PRO A 104 -0.99 -13.31 11.05
C PRO A 104 -1.50 -12.18 11.95
N ASP A 105 -1.06 -12.13 13.19
CA ASP A 105 -1.48 -11.09 14.12
C ASP A 105 -0.99 -9.70 13.70
N ILE A 106 0.29 -9.59 13.36
CA ILE A 106 0.89 -8.33 12.95
C ILE A 106 0.36 -7.90 11.59
N ASN A 107 0.22 -8.82 10.65
CA ASN A 107 -0.29 -8.51 9.32
C ASN A 107 -1.77 -8.09 9.35
N THR A 108 -2.55 -8.60 10.29
CA THR A 108 -3.92 -8.11 10.52
C THR A 108 -3.90 -6.65 10.98
N GLU A 109 -2.99 -6.29 11.88
CA GLU A 109 -2.83 -4.91 12.34
C GLU A 109 -2.38 -3.96 11.21
N ASP A 110 -1.70 -4.48 10.19
CA ASP A 110 -1.32 -3.69 9.03
C ASP A 110 -2.57 -3.13 8.32
N PHE A 111 -3.62 -3.93 8.18
CA PHE A 111 -4.88 -3.47 7.62
C PHE A 111 -5.55 -2.41 8.50
N TYR A 112 -5.53 -2.58 9.80
CA TYR A 112 -6.07 -1.57 10.72
C TYR A 112 -5.29 -0.26 10.62
N GLY A 113 -3.99 -0.33 10.44
CA GLY A 113 -3.14 0.86 10.31
C GLY A 113 -3.48 1.71 9.10
N CYS A 114 -3.97 1.12 8.01
CA CYS A 114 -4.30 1.88 6.81
C CYS A 114 -5.73 2.47 6.85
N CYS A 115 -6.53 2.09 7.81
CA CYS A 115 -7.84 2.69 8.02
C CYS A 115 -7.69 3.95 8.86
#